data_022f95507c023744925b940bc7608ce0
#
_entry.id   022f95507c023744925b940bc7608ce0
#
_cell.length_a   1.000
_cell.length_b   1.000
_cell.length_c   1.000
_cell.angle_alpha   90.00
_cell.angle_beta   90.00
_cell.angle_gamma   90.00
#
_symmetry.space_group_name_H-M   'P 1'
#
loop_
_entity.id
_entity.type
_entity.pdbx_description
1 polymer ?
#
loop_
_entity_poly.entity_id
_entity_poly.type
_entity_poly.pdbx_seq_one_letter_code
_entity_poly.pdbx_strand_id
1 'polypeptide(L)'
;MCIRDSIGEVAKLMVDAGALTVTAFISPYKEDREGVRALLEDNEFIEVYTKCSVEECEKRDPKGLYKKARSGEIPEFTGISAPYQAPENPEITIDTEHDTIEQSVEQIIRYLKEHQYI
;
A
#
# COMPACT_ATOMS: atom_id res chain seq x y z
N MET A 1 12.22 15.62 -5.57
CA MET A 1 11.38 15.19 -4.44
C MET A 1 10.30 14.24 -4.97
N CYS A 2 10.12 13.09 -4.34
CA CYS A 2 9.07 12.16 -4.70
C CYS A 2 7.72 12.63 -4.12
N ILE A 3 6.63 12.52 -4.88
CA ILE A 3 5.27 12.86 -4.41
C ILE A 3 4.95 12.08 -3.13
N ARG A 4 5.36 10.83 -3.05
CA ARG A 4 5.18 9.96 -1.89
C ARG A 4 5.80 10.53 -0.63
N ASP A 5 7.00 11.10 -0.73
CA ASP A 5 7.69 11.72 0.41
C ASP A 5 6.92 12.93 0.92
N SER A 6 6.41 13.75 0.00
CA SER A 6 5.58 14.92 0.34
C SER A 6 4.28 14.49 1.03
N ILE A 7 3.63 13.44 0.54
CA ILE A 7 2.40 12.90 1.16
C ILE A 7 2.71 12.31 2.54
N GLY A 8 3.86 11.68 2.71
CA GLY A 8 4.30 11.19 4.03
C GLY A 8 4.40 12.32 5.06
N GLU A 9 4.98 13.44 4.68
CA GLU A 9 5.05 14.62 5.54
C GLU A 9 3.67 15.22 5.86
N VAL A 10 2.79 15.30 4.86
CA VAL A 10 1.41 15.76 5.07
C VAL A 10 0.65 14.82 6.00
N ALA A 11 0.79 13.50 5.79
CA ALA A 11 0.16 12.49 6.65
C ALA A 11 0.61 12.63 8.11
N LYS A 12 1.92 12.88 8.33
CA LYS A 12 2.45 13.14 9.68
C LYS A 12 1.74 14.33 10.34
N LEU A 13 1.57 15.43 9.62
CA LEU A 13 0.86 16.60 10.17
C LEU A 13 -0.58 16.29 10.54
N MET A 14 -1.27 15.47 9.73
CA MET A 14 -2.65 15.05 10.01
C MET A 14 -2.72 14.14 11.24
N VAL A 15 -1.78 13.21 11.38
CA VAL A 15 -1.69 12.35 12.57
C VAL A 15 -1.41 13.18 13.81
N ASP A 16 -0.49 14.14 13.74
CA ASP A 16 -0.18 15.05 14.86
C ASP A 16 -1.42 15.87 15.26
N ALA A 17 -2.30 16.18 14.32
CA ALA A 17 -3.58 16.84 14.57
C ALA A 17 -4.68 15.90 15.10
N GLY A 18 -4.40 14.60 15.24
CA GLY A 18 -5.34 13.61 15.77
C GLY A 18 -6.20 12.91 14.72
N ALA A 19 -5.91 13.06 13.44
CA ALA A 19 -6.67 12.42 12.37
C ALA A 19 -6.16 11.00 12.08
N LEU A 20 -7.09 10.05 11.91
CA LEU A 20 -6.78 8.77 11.31
C LEU A 20 -6.64 8.98 9.80
N THR A 21 -5.43 8.84 9.29
CA THR A 21 -5.08 9.19 7.91
C THR A 21 -4.84 7.93 7.09
N VAL A 22 -5.49 7.83 5.93
CA VAL A 22 -5.33 6.70 5.02
C VAL A 22 -4.67 7.20 3.74
N THR A 23 -3.60 6.52 3.32
CA THR A 23 -2.94 6.78 2.04
C THR A 23 -2.87 5.49 1.22
N ALA A 24 -2.94 5.61 -0.09
CA ALA A 24 -2.88 4.46 -1.00
C ALA A 24 -1.88 4.73 -2.12
N PHE A 25 -0.78 3.97 -2.10
CA PHE A 25 0.30 4.06 -3.08
C PHE A 25 0.82 2.67 -3.41
N ILE A 26 1.39 2.50 -4.59
CA ILE A 26 2.08 1.26 -4.97
C ILE A 26 3.28 1.04 -4.06
N SER A 27 4.09 2.08 -3.84
CA SER A 27 5.27 2.07 -2.95
C SER A 27 6.12 0.79 -3.10
N PRO A 28 6.71 0.56 -4.29
CA PRO A 28 7.33 -0.72 -4.61
C PRO A 28 8.65 -0.98 -3.88
N TYR A 29 9.31 0.04 -3.38
CA TYR A 29 10.61 -0.09 -2.74
C TYR A 29 10.51 -0.01 -1.22
N LYS A 30 11.16 -0.97 -0.56
CA LYS A 30 11.20 -1.09 0.90
C LYS A 30 11.77 0.17 1.56
N GLU A 31 12.87 0.69 1.01
CA GLU A 31 13.53 1.89 1.53
C GLU A 31 12.60 3.09 1.61
N ASP A 32 11.78 3.29 0.58
CA ASP A 32 10.82 4.40 0.54
C ASP A 32 9.73 4.25 1.60
N ARG A 33 9.24 3.03 1.80
CA ARG A 33 8.23 2.75 2.83
C ARG A 33 8.79 2.94 4.24
N GLU A 34 10.01 2.48 4.47
CA GLU A 34 10.72 2.66 5.75
C GLU A 34 11.00 4.13 6.03
N GLY A 35 11.32 4.92 5.00
CA GLY A 35 11.49 6.35 5.11
C GLY A 35 10.25 7.08 5.63
N VAL A 36 9.07 6.70 5.14
CA VAL A 36 7.80 7.26 5.63
C VAL A 36 7.50 6.79 7.05
N ARG A 37 7.70 5.49 7.34
CA ARG A 37 7.52 4.95 8.70
C ARG A 37 8.37 5.70 9.72
N ALA A 38 9.60 6.06 9.37
CA ALA A 38 10.53 6.75 10.25
C ALA A 38 10.10 8.17 10.64
N LEU A 39 9.15 8.76 9.90
CA LEU A 39 8.59 10.09 10.23
C LEU A 39 7.61 10.03 11.42
N LEU A 40 7.13 8.84 11.78
CA LEU A 40 6.05 8.63 12.74
C LEU A 40 6.57 7.84 13.95
N GLU A 41 5.82 7.91 15.05
CA GLU A 41 6.10 7.10 16.24
C GLU A 41 5.71 5.64 15.98
N ASP A 42 6.22 4.72 16.81
CA ASP A 42 6.07 3.27 16.59
C ASP A 42 4.62 2.80 16.46
N ASN A 43 3.69 3.46 17.15
CA ASN A 43 2.27 3.09 17.14
C ASN A 43 1.40 3.99 16.25
N GLU A 44 2.02 4.83 15.42
CA GLU A 44 1.30 5.77 14.55
C GLU A 44 1.28 5.34 13.09
N PHE A 45 1.99 4.28 12.72
CA PHE A 45 2.11 3.81 11.35
C PHE A 45 1.62 2.37 11.22
N ILE A 46 0.69 2.14 10.32
CA ILE A 46 0.17 0.81 10.00
C ILE A 46 0.40 0.57 8.52
N GLU A 47 1.27 -0.39 8.22
CA GLU A 47 1.51 -0.83 6.85
C GLU A 47 0.51 -1.93 6.50
N VAL A 48 -0.31 -1.65 5.48
CA VAL A 48 -1.27 -2.63 4.96
C VAL A 48 -0.75 -3.14 3.62
N TYR A 49 -0.36 -4.42 3.60
CA TYR A 49 0.07 -5.09 2.39
C TYR A 49 -1.14 -5.66 1.66
N THR A 50 -1.43 -5.09 0.51
CA THR A 50 -2.51 -5.56 -0.37
C THR A 50 -1.93 -6.60 -1.31
N LYS A 51 -2.00 -7.88 -0.89
CA LYS A 51 -1.38 -8.99 -1.58
C LYS A 51 -2.25 -9.48 -2.73
N CYS A 52 -1.64 -9.59 -3.92
CA CYS A 52 -2.25 -10.17 -5.10
C CYS A 52 -1.14 -10.58 -6.08
N SER A 53 -1.29 -11.73 -6.72
CA SER A 53 -0.33 -12.15 -7.75
C SER A 53 -0.41 -11.23 -8.97
N VAL A 54 0.72 -11.11 -9.70
CA VAL A 54 0.76 -10.34 -10.94
C VAL A 54 -0.21 -10.91 -11.96
N GLU A 55 -0.31 -12.24 -12.03
CA GLU A 55 -1.23 -12.95 -12.94
C GLU A 55 -2.69 -12.56 -12.69
N GLU A 56 -3.10 -12.49 -11.43
CA GLU A 56 -4.46 -12.07 -11.09
C GLU A 56 -4.70 -10.58 -11.35
N CYS A 57 -3.70 -9.74 -11.06
CA CYS A 57 -3.75 -8.32 -11.39
C CYS A 57 -3.90 -8.09 -12.89
N GLU A 58 -3.17 -8.87 -13.71
CA GLU A 58 -3.28 -8.80 -15.17
C GLU A 58 -4.68 -9.20 -15.66
N LYS A 59 -5.30 -10.21 -15.05
CA LYS A 59 -6.67 -10.62 -15.38
C LYS A 59 -7.67 -9.51 -15.07
N ARG A 60 -7.51 -8.85 -13.94
CA ARG A 60 -8.43 -7.78 -13.51
C ARG A 60 -8.27 -6.52 -14.35
N ASP A 61 -7.07 -6.10 -14.60
CA ASP A 61 -6.59 -4.97 -15.40
C ASP A 61 -7.69 -3.96 -15.83
N PRO A 62 -8.39 -3.32 -14.88
CA PRO A 62 -9.59 -2.52 -15.18
C PRO A 62 -9.31 -1.31 -16.08
N LYS A 63 -8.06 -0.82 -16.07
CA LYS A 63 -7.65 0.34 -16.87
C LYS A 63 -6.81 -0.04 -18.09
N GLY A 64 -6.58 -1.33 -18.32
CA GLY A 64 -5.73 -1.81 -19.42
C GLY A 64 -4.25 -1.44 -19.30
N LEU A 65 -3.78 -1.09 -18.09
CA LEU A 65 -2.40 -0.67 -17.87
C LEU A 65 -1.40 -1.83 -17.97
N TYR A 66 -1.75 -3.02 -17.50
CA TYR A 66 -0.92 -4.22 -17.63
C TYR A 66 -0.74 -4.60 -19.10
N LYS A 67 -1.81 -4.53 -19.87
CA LYS A 67 -1.77 -4.76 -21.31
C LYS A 67 -0.81 -3.80 -22.01
N LYS A 68 -0.89 -2.51 -21.68
CA LYS A 68 0.01 -1.48 -22.20
C LYS A 68 1.46 -1.71 -21.76
N ALA A 69 1.68 -2.13 -20.51
CA ALA A 69 3.01 -2.44 -20.00
C ALA A 69 3.62 -3.63 -20.74
N ARG A 70 2.85 -4.68 -21.01
CA ARG A 70 3.30 -5.85 -21.77
C ARG A 70 3.67 -5.49 -23.21
N SER A 71 2.94 -4.56 -23.84
CA SER A 71 3.24 -4.08 -25.21
C SER A 71 4.43 -3.13 -25.28
N GLY A 72 4.98 -2.72 -24.13
CA GLY A 72 6.11 -1.79 -24.04
C GLY A 72 5.73 -0.30 -24.11
N GLU A 73 4.43 0.03 -24.13
CA GLU A 73 3.96 1.42 -24.12
C GLU A 73 4.25 2.15 -22.82
N ILE A 74 4.29 1.41 -21.69
CA ILE A 74 4.59 1.96 -20.37
C ILE A 74 5.91 1.36 -19.91
N PRO A 75 7.00 2.15 -19.81
CA PRO A 75 8.27 1.68 -19.26
C PRO A 75 8.20 1.62 -17.73
N GLU A 76 9.06 0.79 -17.14
CA GLU A 76 9.23 0.69 -15.67
C GLU A 76 7.91 0.46 -14.90
N PHE A 77 7.06 -0.40 -15.44
CA PHE A 77 5.79 -0.75 -14.78
C PHE A 77 6.04 -1.80 -13.69
N THR A 78 5.64 -1.47 -12.46
CA THR A 78 5.83 -2.35 -11.30
C THR A 78 5.18 -3.71 -11.51
N GLY A 79 5.94 -4.78 -11.29
CA GLY A 79 5.51 -6.16 -11.46
C GLY A 79 5.70 -6.71 -12.89
N ILE A 80 5.93 -5.87 -13.89
CA ILE A 80 6.16 -6.28 -15.29
C ILE A 80 7.60 -5.97 -15.69
N SER A 81 7.99 -4.71 -15.68
CA SER A 81 9.33 -4.25 -16.09
C SER A 81 10.11 -3.57 -14.97
N ALA A 82 9.49 -3.37 -13.82
CA ALA A 82 10.11 -2.87 -12.60
C ALA A 82 9.81 -3.79 -11.41
N PRO A 83 10.73 -3.93 -10.45
CA PRO A 83 10.53 -4.84 -9.32
C PRO A 83 9.54 -4.28 -8.31
N TYR A 84 8.92 -5.18 -7.56
CA TYR A 84 8.15 -4.88 -6.36
C TYR A 84 8.77 -5.63 -5.18
N GLN A 85 9.18 -4.89 -4.16
CA GLN A 85 9.74 -5.44 -2.94
C GLN A 85 8.63 -5.60 -1.90
N ALA A 86 8.13 -6.82 -1.74
CA ALA A 86 7.07 -7.10 -0.79
C ALA A 86 7.48 -6.74 0.65
N PRO A 87 6.56 -6.19 1.47
CA PRO A 87 6.85 -5.93 2.88
C PRO A 87 7.20 -7.22 3.63
N GLU A 88 8.21 -7.14 4.50
CA GLU A 88 8.64 -8.29 5.32
C GLU A 88 7.75 -8.45 6.56
N ASN A 89 7.41 -7.33 7.22
CA ASN A 89 6.66 -7.32 8.47
C ASN A 89 5.55 -6.25 8.45
N PRO A 90 4.58 -6.35 7.54
CA PRO A 90 3.45 -5.41 7.55
C PRO A 90 2.57 -5.69 8.78
N GLU A 91 1.94 -4.67 9.33
CA GLU A 91 0.98 -4.81 10.43
C GLU A 91 -0.25 -5.58 9.98
N ILE A 92 -0.67 -5.39 8.73
CA ILE A 92 -1.83 -6.08 8.15
C ILE A 92 -1.46 -6.60 6.76
N THR A 93 -1.82 -7.85 6.47
CA THR A 93 -1.77 -8.40 5.12
C THR A 93 -3.18 -8.79 4.70
N ILE A 94 -3.67 -8.21 3.61
CA ILE A 94 -4.95 -8.59 3.00
C ILE A 94 -4.71 -9.34 1.69
N ASP A 95 -5.35 -10.50 1.57
CA ASP A 95 -5.27 -11.34 0.37
C ASP A 95 -6.44 -11.00 -0.57
N THR A 96 -6.22 -10.03 -1.45
CA THR A 96 -7.26 -9.57 -2.37
C THR A 96 -7.55 -10.55 -3.50
N GLU A 97 -6.73 -11.58 -3.65
CA GLU A 97 -6.94 -12.65 -4.63
C GLU A 97 -8.02 -13.62 -4.17
N HIS A 98 -8.08 -13.93 -2.88
CA HIS A 98 -8.98 -14.94 -2.30
C HIS A 98 -10.10 -14.35 -1.44
N ASP A 99 -9.90 -13.16 -0.87
CA ASP A 99 -10.87 -12.52 0.01
C ASP A 99 -11.74 -11.51 -0.74
N THR A 100 -12.97 -11.31 -0.26
CA THR A 100 -13.85 -10.27 -0.77
C THR A 100 -13.41 -8.90 -0.25
N ILE A 101 -13.92 -7.82 -0.86
CA ILE A 101 -13.69 -6.45 -0.40
C ILE A 101 -14.17 -6.30 1.05
N GLU A 102 -15.34 -6.83 1.36
CA GLU A 102 -15.95 -6.78 2.69
C GLU A 102 -15.07 -7.46 3.74
N GLN A 103 -14.54 -8.65 3.42
CA GLN A 103 -13.63 -9.39 4.30
C GLN A 103 -12.33 -8.62 4.54
N SER A 104 -11.79 -8.01 3.51
CA SER A 104 -10.57 -7.20 3.60
C SER A 104 -10.78 -5.96 4.48
N VAL A 105 -11.88 -5.25 4.28
CA VAL A 105 -12.24 -4.08 5.08
C VAL A 105 -12.47 -4.47 6.54
N GLU A 106 -13.20 -5.56 6.78
CA GLU A 106 -13.45 -6.06 8.13
C GLU A 106 -12.15 -6.40 8.87
N GLN A 107 -11.18 -6.99 8.19
CA GLN A 107 -9.88 -7.31 8.76
C GLN A 107 -9.16 -6.03 9.22
N ILE A 108 -9.17 -4.97 8.42
CA ILE A 108 -8.58 -3.68 8.77
C ILE A 108 -9.30 -3.05 9.97
N ILE A 109 -10.62 -2.99 9.94
CA ILE A 109 -11.43 -2.43 11.03
C ILE A 109 -11.19 -3.18 12.33
N ARG A 110 -11.12 -4.50 12.28
CA ARG A 110 -10.83 -5.34 13.46
C ARG A 110 -9.47 -5.00 14.06
N TYR A 111 -8.44 -4.87 13.24
CA TYR A 111 -7.11 -4.48 13.69
C TYR A 111 -7.14 -3.12 14.40
N LEU A 112 -7.81 -2.14 13.80
CA LEU A 112 -7.91 -0.79 14.36
C LEU A 112 -8.62 -0.79 15.72
N LYS A 113 -9.68 -1.59 15.86
CA LYS A 113 -10.40 -1.75 17.14
C LYS A 113 -9.56 -2.47 18.19
N GLU A 114 -8.92 -3.56 17.83
CA GLU A 114 -8.09 -4.36 18.75
C GLU A 114 -6.91 -3.56 19.31
N HIS A 115 -6.36 -2.65 18.52
CA HIS A 115 -5.24 -1.80 18.90
C HIS A 115 -5.68 -0.40 19.36
N GLN A 116 -6.97 -0.20 19.57
CA GLN A 116 -7.55 1.02 20.13
C GLN A 116 -7.29 2.30 19.30
N TYR A 117 -7.22 2.18 17.97
CA TYR A 117 -7.19 3.35 17.08
C TYR A 117 -8.59 3.94 16.84
N ILE A 118 -9.59 3.11 16.95
CA ILE A 118 -11.00 3.50 16.82
C ILE A 118 -11.88 2.84 17.88
#